data_f75e7992bebed290fb74dfbd6a6106e6
#
_entry.id   f75e7992bebed290fb74dfbd6a6106e6
#
_cell.length_a   1.000
_cell.length_b   1.000
_cell.length_c   1.000
_cell.angle_alpha   90.00
_cell.angle_beta   90.00
_cell.angle_gamma   90.00
#
_symmetry.space_group_name_H-M   'P 1'
#
loop_
_entity.id
_entity.type
_entity.pdbx_description
1 polymer ?
#
loop_
_entity_poly.entity_id
_entity_poly.type
_entity_poly.pdbx_seq_one_letter_code
_entity_poly.pdbx_strand_id
1 'polypeptide(L)'
;MNVARMWTIARLELVQRLRAVSWYVLLGVFGLILLGVTALSLLAFGGWAGGGPGIFSVVVCVTLLLVLLVSPTLSGNSINGDRDAATLAPVQVTLATTGEILIGKFVAAWITGLAFVAVAAPFLLVTMIVGDTNLAAVAVSLVIVVVEIGVVSAIGVALSGILARPLFSVAVTYLVVAALAVGTLIGFGLIGSAVSSEAVSKSRSFTYDLRGYPECTDGGDDCEGELDRMACGEWETSTYRVPRFDRVWWMLSSNPFVILADATPTTFDDSGNPDDVFGWIKASVRSAQIPPDLAPVWDGCDPAVYDGGGSDYRTPEETIAQTVPSWFVGLAVQIAFAALLLWWAWARTRTPSRTLPPGTRIA
;
A
#
# COMPACT_ATOMS: atom_id res chain seq x y z
N MET A 1 -15.86 26.48 -16.82
CA MET A 1 -15.61 25.13 -17.34
C MET A 1 -16.92 24.52 -17.79
N ASN A 2 -16.98 23.96 -18.99
CA ASN A 2 -18.20 23.37 -19.55
C ASN A 2 -18.06 21.82 -19.51
N VAL A 3 -18.92 21.18 -18.73
CA VAL A 3 -18.92 19.72 -18.53
C VAL A 3 -19.10 18.95 -19.85
N ALA A 4 -19.95 19.46 -20.75
CA ALA A 4 -20.18 18.82 -22.05
C ALA A 4 -18.90 18.77 -22.90
N ARG A 5 -18.07 19.84 -22.88
CA ARG A 5 -16.79 19.86 -23.60
C ARG A 5 -15.78 18.89 -23.00
N MET A 6 -15.68 18.84 -21.66
CA MET A 6 -14.80 17.85 -20.97
C MET A 6 -15.19 16.42 -21.33
N TRP A 7 -16.50 16.13 -21.33
CA TRP A 7 -17.00 14.81 -21.69
C TRP A 7 -16.74 14.47 -23.17
N THR A 8 -16.85 15.44 -24.07
CA THR A 8 -16.53 15.24 -25.49
C THR A 8 -15.06 14.84 -25.67
N ILE A 9 -14.14 15.51 -24.98
CA ILE A 9 -12.71 15.18 -25.01
C ILE A 9 -12.47 13.78 -24.44
N ALA A 10 -13.06 13.48 -23.28
CA ALA A 10 -12.93 12.16 -22.67
C ALA A 10 -13.46 11.04 -23.58
N ARG A 11 -14.61 11.27 -24.23
CA ARG A 11 -15.21 10.30 -25.16
C ARG A 11 -14.32 10.07 -26.40
N LEU A 12 -13.71 11.10 -26.95
CA LEU A 12 -12.81 10.96 -28.10
C LEU A 12 -11.59 10.08 -27.72
N GLU A 13 -10.96 10.35 -26.60
CA GLU A 13 -9.84 9.52 -26.08
C GLU A 13 -10.27 8.06 -25.88
N LEU A 14 -11.41 7.82 -25.23
CA LEU A 14 -11.93 6.48 -24.99
C LEU A 14 -12.18 5.71 -26.30
N VAL A 15 -12.80 6.37 -27.30
CA VAL A 15 -13.05 5.75 -28.60
C VAL A 15 -11.75 5.41 -29.32
N GLN A 16 -10.72 6.25 -29.23
CA GLN A 16 -9.41 5.96 -29.81
C GLN A 16 -8.77 4.71 -29.18
N ARG A 17 -8.83 4.60 -27.83
CA ARG A 17 -8.29 3.44 -27.09
C ARG A 17 -9.06 2.16 -27.42
N LEU A 18 -10.39 2.21 -27.47
CA LEU A 18 -11.23 1.05 -27.80
C LEU A 18 -11.01 0.52 -29.24
N ARG A 19 -10.45 1.33 -30.15
CA ARG A 19 -10.10 0.89 -31.50
C ARG A 19 -8.72 0.25 -31.60
N ALA A 20 -7.87 0.39 -30.58
CA ALA A 20 -6.54 -0.18 -30.60
C ALA A 20 -6.54 -1.67 -30.18
N VAL A 21 -5.99 -2.54 -31.02
CA VAL A 21 -5.87 -3.99 -30.72
C VAL A 21 -5.02 -4.20 -29.45
N SER A 22 -3.98 -3.40 -29.25
CA SER A 22 -3.13 -3.46 -28.06
C SER A 22 -3.89 -3.29 -26.75
N TRP A 23 -5.02 -2.58 -26.77
CA TRP A 23 -5.91 -2.42 -25.62
C TRP A 23 -6.52 -3.77 -25.18
N TYR A 24 -7.05 -4.53 -26.13
CA TYR A 24 -7.67 -5.84 -25.84
C TYR A 24 -6.63 -6.88 -25.42
N VAL A 25 -5.44 -6.84 -26.02
CA VAL A 25 -4.33 -7.71 -25.60
C VAL A 25 -3.94 -7.41 -24.16
N LEU A 26 -3.84 -6.13 -23.78
CA LEU A 26 -3.49 -5.74 -22.41
C LEU A 26 -4.54 -6.18 -21.38
N LEU A 27 -5.85 -6.01 -21.70
CA LEU A 27 -6.94 -6.52 -20.86
C LEU A 27 -6.93 -8.05 -20.76
N GLY A 28 -6.63 -8.75 -21.87
CA GLY A 28 -6.53 -10.21 -21.90
C GLY A 28 -5.39 -10.74 -21.05
N VAL A 29 -4.20 -10.13 -21.14
CA VAL A 29 -3.04 -10.48 -20.30
C VAL A 29 -3.34 -10.22 -18.83
N PHE A 30 -3.95 -9.07 -18.52
CA PHE A 30 -4.37 -8.72 -17.16
C PHE A 30 -5.33 -9.77 -16.58
N GLY A 31 -6.37 -10.14 -17.36
CA GLY A 31 -7.35 -11.14 -16.94
C GLY A 31 -6.71 -12.53 -16.76
N LEU A 32 -5.75 -12.89 -17.62
CA LEU A 32 -5.04 -14.17 -17.54
C LEU A 32 -4.15 -14.26 -16.30
N ILE A 33 -3.47 -13.17 -15.94
CA ILE A 33 -2.70 -13.09 -14.69
C ILE A 33 -3.63 -13.24 -13.49
N LEU A 34 -4.76 -12.52 -13.47
CA LEU A 34 -5.74 -12.63 -12.37
C LEU A 34 -6.35 -14.02 -12.28
N LEU A 35 -6.62 -14.67 -13.42
CA LEU A 35 -7.07 -16.08 -13.44
C LEU A 35 -6.04 -16.99 -12.78
N GLY A 36 -4.77 -16.85 -13.16
CA GLY A 36 -3.67 -17.63 -12.57
C GLY A 36 -3.53 -17.41 -11.06
N VAL A 37 -3.54 -16.15 -10.63
CA VAL A 37 -3.45 -15.80 -9.20
C VAL A 37 -4.65 -16.34 -8.42
N THR A 38 -5.86 -16.15 -8.94
CA THR A 38 -7.08 -16.67 -8.30
C THR A 38 -7.05 -18.19 -8.18
N ALA A 39 -6.68 -18.91 -9.26
CA ALA A 39 -6.57 -20.35 -9.23
C ALA A 39 -5.51 -20.83 -8.25
N LEU A 40 -4.33 -20.22 -8.22
CA LEU A 40 -3.26 -20.55 -7.26
C LEU A 40 -3.68 -20.25 -5.81
N SER A 41 -4.37 -19.14 -5.58
CA SER A 41 -4.88 -18.81 -4.24
C SER A 41 -5.93 -19.80 -3.76
N LEU A 42 -6.84 -20.23 -4.63
CA LEU A 42 -7.83 -21.26 -4.31
C LEU A 42 -7.18 -22.63 -4.03
N LEU A 43 -6.12 -22.98 -4.77
CA LEU A 43 -5.36 -24.22 -4.52
C LEU A 43 -4.56 -24.16 -3.21
N ALA A 44 -3.98 -23.01 -2.90
CA ALA A 44 -3.14 -22.86 -1.72
C ALA A 44 -3.95 -22.76 -0.41
N PHE A 45 -5.07 -22.05 -0.44
CA PHE A 45 -5.83 -21.71 0.76
C PHE A 45 -7.23 -22.32 0.81
N GLY A 46 -7.78 -22.81 -0.33
CA GLY A 46 -9.15 -23.31 -0.39
C GLY A 46 -9.44 -24.60 0.38
N GLY A 47 -8.40 -25.29 0.87
CA GLY A 47 -8.52 -26.46 1.75
C GLY A 47 -8.34 -26.19 3.24
N TRP A 48 -8.03 -24.95 3.64
CA TRP A 48 -7.78 -24.58 5.03
C TRP A 48 -9.03 -23.94 5.64
N ALA A 49 -9.46 -24.43 6.78
CA ALA A 49 -10.51 -23.80 7.56
C ALA A 49 -10.02 -22.38 7.95
N GLY A 50 -10.75 -21.33 7.52
CA GLY A 50 -10.38 -19.93 7.76
C GLY A 50 -9.53 -19.25 6.67
N GLY A 51 -9.09 -19.96 5.62
CA GLY A 51 -8.27 -19.36 4.54
C GLY A 51 -9.04 -18.48 3.54
N GLY A 52 -10.36 -18.46 3.63
CA GLY A 52 -11.22 -17.78 2.65
C GLY A 52 -11.04 -16.28 2.52
N PRO A 53 -11.07 -15.47 3.58
CA PRO A 53 -10.88 -14.02 3.51
C PRO A 53 -9.49 -13.62 2.95
N GLY A 54 -8.48 -14.45 3.21
CA GLY A 54 -7.13 -14.27 2.67
C GLY A 54 -7.08 -14.33 1.14
N ILE A 55 -7.91 -15.18 0.51
CA ILE A 55 -7.95 -15.31 -0.96
C ILE A 55 -8.43 -13.99 -1.60
N PHE A 56 -9.50 -13.41 -1.06
CA PHE A 56 -10.04 -12.14 -1.56
C PHE A 56 -9.00 -11.02 -1.47
N SER A 57 -8.36 -10.85 -0.31
CA SER A 57 -7.39 -9.78 -0.07
C SER A 57 -6.17 -9.90 -0.98
N VAL A 58 -5.66 -11.11 -1.25
CA VAL A 58 -4.58 -11.36 -2.21
C VAL A 58 -4.98 -10.90 -3.62
N VAL A 59 -6.17 -11.29 -4.10
CA VAL A 59 -6.62 -10.94 -5.46
C VAL A 59 -6.84 -9.44 -5.61
N VAL A 60 -7.36 -8.75 -4.58
CA VAL A 60 -7.47 -7.27 -4.58
C VAL A 60 -6.09 -6.61 -4.58
N CYS A 61 -5.14 -7.07 -3.76
CA CYS A 61 -3.77 -6.55 -3.75
C CYS A 61 -3.09 -6.71 -5.12
N VAL A 62 -3.23 -7.87 -5.75
CA VAL A 62 -2.68 -8.10 -7.09
C VAL A 62 -3.40 -7.25 -8.14
N THR A 63 -4.71 -7.08 -8.03
CA THR A 63 -5.48 -6.17 -8.89
C THR A 63 -4.94 -4.74 -8.79
N LEU A 64 -4.75 -4.22 -7.57
CA LEU A 64 -4.16 -2.90 -7.36
C LEU A 64 -2.75 -2.82 -7.95
N LEU A 65 -1.89 -3.81 -7.68
CA LEU A 65 -0.53 -3.86 -8.22
C LEU A 65 -0.52 -3.77 -9.75
N LEU A 66 -1.31 -4.60 -10.42
CA LEU A 66 -1.37 -4.64 -11.88
C LEU A 66 -1.91 -3.34 -12.47
N VAL A 67 -2.92 -2.73 -11.83
CA VAL A 67 -3.45 -1.43 -12.26
C VAL A 67 -2.41 -0.32 -12.07
N LEU A 68 -1.67 -0.31 -10.96
CA LEU A 68 -0.56 0.63 -10.72
C LEU A 68 0.55 0.49 -11.77
N LEU A 69 0.80 -0.73 -12.25
CA LEU A 69 1.78 -0.98 -13.33
C LEU A 69 1.28 -0.52 -14.70
N VAL A 70 -0.01 -0.67 -14.98
CA VAL A 70 -0.58 -0.33 -16.29
C VAL A 70 -0.91 1.16 -16.41
N SER A 71 -1.37 1.79 -15.32
CA SER A 71 -1.86 3.18 -15.33
C SER A 71 -0.85 4.21 -15.87
N PRO A 72 0.47 4.14 -15.58
CA PRO A 72 1.45 5.06 -16.16
C PRO A 72 1.55 5.01 -17.68
N THR A 73 1.41 3.84 -18.30
CA THR A 73 1.43 3.71 -19.77
C THR A 73 0.22 4.37 -20.40
N LEU A 74 -0.92 4.32 -19.73
CA LEU A 74 -2.18 4.86 -20.23
C LEU A 74 -2.31 6.37 -20.04
N SER A 75 -1.74 6.91 -18.96
CA SER A 75 -1.88 8.32 -18.57
C SER A 75 -0.66 9.18 -18.88
N GLY A 76 0.55 8.60 -18.76
CA GLY A 76 1.81 9.34 -18.83
C GLY A 76 2.19 9.90 -20.21
N ASN A 77 1.48 9.49 -21.26
CA ASN A 77 1.68 10.02 -22.64
C ASN A 77 0.47 10.79 -23.18
N SER A 78 -0.55 11.04 -22.38
CA SER A 78 -1.85 11.56 -22.84
C SER A 78 -1.76 12.97 -23.46
N ILE A 79 -0.91 13.88 -22.96
CA ILE A 79 -0.73 15.23 -23.49
C ILE A 79 0.46 15.28 -24.46
N ASN A 80 1.55 14.60 -24.13
CA ASN A 80 2.74 14.59 -24.99
C ASN A 80 2.48 13.88 -26.31
N GLY A 81 1.67 12.80 -26.33
CA GLY A 81 1.27 12.15 -27.57
C GLY A 81 0.55 13.10 -28.54
N ASP A 82 -0.30 13.98 -28.01
CA ASP A 82 -0.98 15.00 -28.85
C ASP A 82 -0.02 16.09 -29.32
N ARG A 83 1.00 16.44 -28.52
CA ARG A 83 2.05 17.38 -28.95
C ARG A 83 2.85 16.81 -30.11
N ASP A 84 3.30 15.54 -29.98
CA ASP A 84 4.09 14.87 -31.02
C ASP A 84 3.29 14.63 -32.30
N ALA A 85 1.98 14.33 -32.19
CA ALA A 85 1.07 14.19 -33.31
C ALA A 85 0.61 15.54 -33.91
N ALA A 86 1.07 16.66 -33.34
CA ALA A 86 0.63 18.05 -33.72
C ALA A 86 -0.89 18.24 -33.63
N THR A 87 -1.61 17.46 -32.84
CA THR A 87 -3.05 17.52 -32.64
C THR A 87 -3.48 18.46 -31.51
N LEU A 88 -2.53 18.78 -30.60
CA LEU A 88 -2.81 19.65 -29.45
C LEU A 88 -3.13 21.08 -29.86
N ALA A 89 -2.39 21.65 -30.84
CA ALA A 89 -2.59 23.03 -31.31
C ALA A 89 -3.96 23.27 -31.95
N PRO A 90 -4.47 22.41 -32.87
CA PRO A 90 -5.84 22.51 -33.37
C PRO A 90 -6.92 22.47 -32.27
N VAL A 91 -6.73 21.65 -31.23
CA VAL A 91 -7.67 21.56 -30.10
C VAL A 91 -7.64 22.83 -29.24
N GLN A 92 -6.46 23.43 -29.04
CA GLN A 92 -6.33 24.68 -28.27
C GLN A 92 -6.90 25.92 -28.99
N VAL A 93 -7.00 25.90 -30.31
CA VAL A 93 -7.65 26.97 -31.09
C VAL A 93 -9.18 26.88 -31.01
N THR A 94 -9.73 25.75 -30.59
CA THR A 94 -11.16 25.60 -30.34
C THR A 94 -11.60 26.34 -29.06
N LEU A 95 -12.91 26.37 -28.80
CA LEU A 95 -13.48 26.94 -27.57
C LEU A 95 -13.15 26.17 -26.29
N ALA A 96 -12.33 25.08 -26.36
CA ALA A 96 -11.94 24.30 -25.21
C ALA A 96 -10.81 24.99 -24.43
N THR A 97 -11.00 25.15 -23.12
CA THR A 97 -9.96 25.72 -22.25
C THR A 97 -8.93 24.66 -21.90
N THR A 98 -7.69 25.06 -21.57
CA THR A 98 -6.62 24.15 -21.11
C THR A 98 -7.06 23.27 -19.94
N GLY A 99 -7.85 23.83 -19.01
CA GLY A 99 -8.39 23.06 -17.89
C GLY A 99 -9.40 21.98 -18.33
N GLU A 100 -10.24 22.27 -19.31
CA GLU A 100 -11.19 21.30 -19.87
C GLU A 100 -10.48 20.15 -20.60
N ILE A 101 -9.37 20.46 -21.28
CA ILE A 101 -8.52 19.44 -21.93
C ILE A 101 -7.88 18.53 -20.88
N LEU A 102 -7.24 19.12 -19.85
CA LEU A 102 -6.55 18.37 -18.81
C LEU A 102 -7.48 17.45 -18.04
N ILE A 103 -8.64 17.97 -17.58
CA ILE A 103 -9.62 17.19 -16.85
C ILE A 103 -10.30 16.15 -17.74
N GLY A 104 -10.60 16.48 -19.01
CA GLY A 104 -11.15 15.50 -19.96
C GLY A 104 -10.22 14.31 -20.17
N LYS A 105 -8.91 14.55 -20.30
CA LYS A 105 -7.89 13.49 -20.43
C LYS A 105 -7.70 12.70 -19.11
N PHE A 106 -7.74 13.36 -17.98
CA PHE A 106 -7.75 12.70 -16.67
C PHE A 106 -8.94 11.73 -16.53
N VAL A 107 -10.16 12.21 -16.83
CA VAL A 107 -11.37 11.40 -16.77
C VAL A 107 -11.28 10.20 -17.73
N ALA A 108 -10.76 10.41 -18.95
CA ALA A 108 -10.55 9.31 -19.89
C ALA A 108 -9.56 8.28 -19.37
N ALA A 109 -8.44 8.71 -18.78
CA ALA A 109 -7.44 7.81 -18.18
C ALA A 109 -8.01 7.04 -17.00
N TRP A 110 -8.77 7.71 -16.14
CA TRP A 110 -9.43 7.09 -14.98
C TRP A 110 -10.45 6.03 -15.42
N ILE A 111 -11.38 6.37 -16.32
CA ILE A 111 -12.35 5.40 -16.87
C ILE A 111 -11.65 4.21 -17.54
N THR A 112 -10.54 4.46 -18.23
CA THR A 112 -9.72 3.40 -18.81
C THR A 112 -9.15 2.48 -17.73
N GLY A 113 -8.68 3.05 -16.61
CA GLY A 113 -8.23 2.27 -15.44
C GLY A 113 -9.36 1.45 -14.81
N LEU A 114 -10.58 2.00 -14.75
CA LEU A 114 -11.75 1.27 -14.22
C LEU A 114 -12.15 0.07 -15.09
N ALA A 115 -11.82 0.05 -16.39
CA ALA A 115 -12.05 -1.12 -17.23
C ALA A 115 -11.25 -2.35 -16.75
N PHE A 116 -10.06 -2.16 -16.16
CA PHE A 116 -9.29 -3.25 -15.54
C PHE A 116 -9.98 -3.78 -14.28
N VAL A 117 -10.60 -2.91 -13.48
CA VAL A 117 -11.41 -3.33 -12.33
C VAL A 117 -12.65 -4.11 -12.80
N ALA A 118 -13.25 -3.71 -13.92
CA ALA A 118 -14.36 -4.48 -14.51
C ALA A 118 -13.92 -5.88 -14.96
N VAL A 119 -12.70 -6.03 -15.50
CA VAL A 119 -12.12 -7.36 -15.82
C VAL A 119 -11.80 -8.13 -14.53
N ALA A 120 -11.39 -7.47 -13.45
CA ALA A 120 -11.15 -8.11 -12.16
C ALA A 120 -12.45 -8.55 -11.46
N ALA A 121 -13.59 -7.90 -11.73
CA ALA A 121 -14.86 -8.13 -11.03
C ALA A 121 -15.30 -9.60 -10.94
N PRO A 122 -15.26 -10.43 -12.01
CA PRO A 122 -15.64 -11.83 -11.90
C PRO A 122 -14.74 -12.63 -10.94
N PHE A 123 -13.43 -12.34 -10.92
CA PHE A 123 -12.49 -13.01 -10.01
C PHE A 123 -12.74 -12.57 -8.56
N LEU A 124 -12.98 -11.29 -8.33
CA LEU A 124 -13.32 -10.75 -7.01
C LEU A 124 -14.65 -11.31 -6.50
N LEU A 125 -15.66 -11.49 -7.37
CA LEU A 125 -16.92 -12.11 -6.99
C LEU A 125 -16.73 -13.58 -6.59
N VAL A 126 -15.94 -14.35 -7.35
CA VAL A 126 -15.64 -15.75 -7.01
C VAL A 126 -14.94 -15.82 -5.66
N THR A 127 -13.90 -15.01 -5.45
CA THR A 127 -13.15 -15.03 -4.19
C THR A 127 -13.95 -14.50 -3.00
N MET A 128 -14.85 -13.55 -3.21
CA MET A 128 -15.80 -13.08 -2.20
C MET A 128 -16.74 -14.21 -1.73
N ILE A 129 -17.30 -14.98 -2.66
CA ILE A 129 -18.27 -16.05 -2.35
C ILE A 129 -17.56 -17.23 -1.69
N VAL A 130 -16.41 -17.66 -2.24
CA VAL A 130 -15.63 -18.78 -1.69
C VAL A 130 -15.02 -18.41 -0.33
N GLY A 131 -14.62 -17.14 -0.18
CA GLY A 131 -13.96 -16.63 1.00
C GLY A 131 -14.88 -16.21 2.13
N ASP A 132 -16.19 -16.24 1.94
CA ASP A 132 -17.19 -15.69 2.90
C ASP A 132 -16.81 -14.28 3.40
N THR A 133 -16.31 -13.46 2.46
CA THR A 133 -15.73 -12.15 2.79
C THR A 133 -16.83 -11.16 3.15
N ASN A 134 -16.64 -10.39 4.22
CA ASN A 134 -17.57 -9.36 4.65
C ASN A 134 -17.83 -8.33 3.53
N LEU A 135 -19.10 -8.05 3.24
CA LEU A 135 -19.52 -7.09 2.22
C LEU A 135 -18.92 -5.69 2.43
N ALA A 136 -18.76 -5.27 3.69
CA ALA A 136 -18.14 -3.98 4.00
C ALA A 136 -16.65 -3.95 3.57
N ALA A 137 -15.91 -5.04 3.78
CA ALA A 137 -14.53 -5.16 3.32
C ALA A 137 -14.44 -5.09 1.79
N VAL A 138 -15.34 -5.77 1.08
CA VAL A 138 -15.44 -5.71 -0.39
C VAL A 138 -15.74 -4.29 -0.86
N ALA A 139 -16.74 -3.63 -0.30
CA ALA A 139 -17.15 -2.29 -0.71
C ALA A 139 -16.03 -1.26 -0.48
N VAL A 140 -15.42 -1.27 0.71
CA VAL A 140 -14.35 -0.32 1.04
C VAL A 140 -13.11 -0.57 0.18
N SER A 141 -12.67 -1.81 0.03
CA SER A 141 -11.49 -2.13 -0.79
C SER A 141 -11.67 -1.70 -2.25
N LEU A 142 -12.86 -1.93 -2.84
CA LEU A 142 -13.16 -1.47 -4.20
C LEU A 142 -13.18 0.05 -4.30
N VAL A 143 -13.77 0.76 -3.34
CA VAL A 143 -13.75 2.24 -3.33
C VAL A 143 -12.32 2.76 -3.28
N ILE A 144 -11.48 2.21 -2.42
CA ILE A 144 -10.06 2.61 -2.33
C ILE A 144 -9.34 2.33 -3.65
N VAL A 145 -9.50 1.14 -4.26
CA VAL A 145 -8.89 0.83 -5.56
C VAL A 145 -9.34 1.83 -6.63
N VAL A 146 -10.62 2.17 -6.69
CA VAL A 146 -11.17 3.17 -7.64
C VAL A 146 -10.54 4.55 -7.44
N VAL A 147 -10.35 4.98 -6.20
CA VAL A 147 -9.73 6.27 -5.87
C VAL A 147 -8.23 6.26 -6.21
N GLU A 148 -7.50 5.18 -5.86
CA GLU A 148 -6.08 5.03 -6.18
C GLU A 148 -5.81 5.06 -7.70
N ILE A 149 -6.67 4.43 -8.50
CA ILE A 149 -6.62 4.54 -9.97
C ILE A 149 -6.77 6.00 -10.41
N GLY A 150 -7.66 6.74 -9.76
CA GLY A 150 -7.84 8.16 -10.01
C GLY A 150 -6.58 8.98 -9.69
N VAL A 151 -5.99 8.74 -8.54
CA VAL A 151 -4.75 9.42 -8.11
C VAL A 151 -3.61 9.18 -9.10
N VAL A 152 -3.35 7.91 -9.45
CA VAL A 152 -2.25 7.56 -10.38
C VAL A 152 -2.52 8.10 -11.79
N SER A 153 -3.77 8.03 -12.26
CA SER A 153 -4.16 8.62 -13.55
C SER A 153 -3.97 10.13 -13.55
N ALA A 154 -4.30 10.82 -12.46
CA ALA A 154 -4.09 12.26 -12.32
C ALA A 154 -2.60 12.63 -12.34
N ILE A 155 -1.76 11.88 -11.62
CA ILE A 155 -0.30 12.05 -11.61
C ILE A 155 0.26 11.87 -13.03
N GLY A 156 -0.12 10.80 -13.73
CA GLY A 156 0.37 10.51 -15.07
C GLY A 156 -0.01 11.58 -16.09
N VAL A 157 -1.28 12.01 -16.10
CA VAL A 157 -1.74 13.10 -16.98
C VAL A 157 -1.04 14.41 -16.64
N ALA A 158 -0.87 14.73 -15.36
CA ALA A 158 -0.16 15.92 -14.93
C ALA A 158 1.30 15.93 -15.38
N LEU A 159 2.03 14.84 -15.16
CA LEU A 159 3.43 14.71 -15.60
C LEU A 159 3.56 14.77 -17.12
N SER A 160 2.59 14.21 -17.86
CA SER A 160 2.52 14.37 -19.32
C SER A 160 2.33 15.83 -19.75
N GLY A 161 1.66 16.65 -18.95
CA GLY A 161 1.52 18.09 -19.21
C GLY A 161 2.77 18.90 -18.86
N ILE A 162 3.49 18.51 -17.81
CA ILE A 162 4.68 19.19 -17.29
C ILE A 162 5.92 18.90 -18.14
N LEU A 163 6.14 17.64 -18.49
CA LEU A 163 7.32 17.16 -19.19
C LEU A 163 7.12 17.22 -20.70
N ALA A 164 8.17 17.58 -21.44
CA ALA A 164 8.05 17.80 -22.88
C ALA A 164 8.28 16.54 -23.73
N ARG A 165 8.85 15.47 -23.15
CA ARG A 165 9.21 14.25 -23.89
C ARG A 165 8.35 13.07 -23.44
N PRO A 166 7.64 12.37 -24.38
CA PRO A 166 6.71 11.29 -24.05
C PRO A 166 7.31 10.17 -23.21
N LEU A 167 8.45 9.63 -23.66
CA LEU A 167 9.12 8.52 -22.97
C LEU A 167 9.56 8.91 -21.56
N PHE A 168 10.06 10.15 -21.41
CA PHE A 168 10.50 10.65 -20.11
C PHE A 168 9.33 10.86 -19.16
N SER A 169 8.18 11.34 -19.67
CA SER A 169 6.96 11.52 -18.90
C SER A 169 6.44 10.19 -18.34
N VAL A 170 6.37 9.15 -19.18
CA VAL A 170 5.98 7.80 -18.75
C VAL A 170 6.94 7.25 -17.71
N ALA A 171 8.27 7.36 -17.95
CA ALA A 171 9.29 6.88 -17.03
C ALA A 171 9.20 7.56 -15.66
N VAL A 172 9.04 8.89 -15.62
CA VAL A 172 8.88 9.62 -14.34
C VAL A 172 7.59 9.24 -13.64
N THR A 173 6.49 8.98 -14.37
CA THR A 173 5.25 8.48 -13.77
C THR A 173 5.47 7.13 -13.09
N TYR A 174 6.18 6.20 -13.75
CA TYR A 174 6.58 4.93 -13.13
C TYR A 174 7.43 5.13 -11.88
N LEU A 175 8.40 6.06 -11.92
CA LEU A 175 9.25 6.35 -10.77
C LEU A 175 8.44 6.90 -9.59
N VAL A 176 7.46 7.76 -9.83
CA VAL A 176 6.59 8.29 -8.77
C VAL A 176 5.72 7.16 -8.19
N VAL A 177 5.12 6.32 -9.01
CA VAL A 177 4.33 5.17 -8.56
C VAL A 177 5.20 4.19 -7.76
N ALA A 178 6.41 3.89 -8.27
CA ALA A 178 7.36 3.03 -7.56
C ALA A 178 7.83 3.66 -6.23
N ALA A 179 8.03 4.98 -6.19
CA ALA A 179 8.37 5.68 -4.95
C ALA A 179 7.25 5.60 -3.92
N LEU A 180 5.98 5.70 -4.33
CA LEU A 180 4.83 5.55 -3.44
C LEU A 180 4.66 4.10 -2.96
N ALA A 181 4.81 3.10 -3.85
CA ALA A 181 4.54 1.69 -3.52
C ALA A 181 5.74 1.00 -2.83
N VAL A 182 6.94 1.21 -3.33
CA VAL A 182 8.16 0.52 -2.87
C VAL A 182 9.09 1.47 -2.10
N GLY A 183 9.23 2.71 -2.58
CA GLY A 183 10.11 3.71 -1.98
C GLY A 183 9.73 4.07 -0.55
N THR A 184 8.43 4.11 -0.24
CA THR A 184 7.93 4.33 1.13
C THR A 184 8.32 3.21 2.09
N LEU A 185 8.29 1.95 1.64
CA LEU A 185 8.71 0.78 2.44
C LEU A 185 10.22 0.81 2.69
N ILE A 186 11.01 1.05 1.63
CA ILE A 186 12.46 1.15 1.73
C ILE A 186 12.86 2.33 2.64
N GLY A 187 12.24 3.50 2.41
CA GLY A 187 12.48 4.70 3.23
C GLY A 187 12.17 4.47 4.69
N PHE A 188 11.01 3.87 4.98
CA PHE A 188 10.62 3.51 6.35
C PHE A 188 11.63 2.57 7.00
N GLY A 189 12.02 1.49 6.32
CA GLY A 189 12.98 0.51 6.84
C GLY A 189 14.35 1.13 7.12
N LEU A 190 14.90 1.89 6.16
CA LEU A 190 16.23 2.49 6.29
C LEU A 190 16.26 3.63 7.32
N ILE A 191 15.28 4.53 7.29
CA ILE A 191 15.27 5.68 8.21
C ILE A 191 14.91 5.22 9.63
N GLY A 192 13.95 4.30 9.77
CA GLY A 192 13.57 3.72 11.05
C GLY A 192 14.73 3.01 11.73
N SER A 193 15.55 2.29 10.95
CA SER A 193 16.77 1.64 11.46
C SER A 193 17.88 2.63 11.80
N ALA A 194 18.02 3.72 11.04
CA ALA A 194 19.04 4.75 11.27
C ALA A 194 18.71 5.63 12.49
N VAL A 195 17.42 5.89 12.73
CA VAL A 195 16.96 6.64 13.91
C VAL A 195 16.85 5.67 15.08
N SER A 196 17.81 5.70 16.00
CA SER A 196 17.84 4.81 17.16
C SER A 196 17.85 5.58 18.47
N SER A 197 17.36 4.96 19.54
CA SER A 197 17.49 5.43 20.92
C SER A 197 18.25 4.38 21.73
N GLU A 198 18.94 4.84 22.77
CA GLU A 198 19.58 3.96 23.74
C GLU A 198 18.53 3.38 24.67
N ALA A 199 18.55 2.07 24.85
CA ALA A 199 17.70 1.35 25.80
C ALA A 199 18.57 0.67 26.84
N VAL A 200 18.08 0.64 28.08
CA VAL A 200 18.75 0.03 29.23
C VAL A 200 17.90 -1.12 29.73
N SER A 201 18.29 -2.34 29.39
CA SER A 201 17.62 -3.55 29.87
C SER A 201 18.20 -3.98 31.20
N LYS A 202 17.32 -4.39 32.11
CA LYS A 202 17.67 -5.09 33.33
C LYS A 202 17.15 -6.51 33.26
N SER A 203 18.04 -7.50 33.40
CA SER A 203 17.66 -8.90 33.37
C SER A 203 18.33 -9.67 34.51
N ARG A 204 17.64 -10.67 35.04
CA ARG A 204 18.24 -11.72 35.87
C ARG A 204 17.69 -13.07 35.46
N SER A 205 18.51 -14.08 35.61
CA SER A 205 18.13 -15.47 35.34
C SER A 205 18.65 -16.37 36.45
N PHE A 206 18.17 -17.61 36.48
CA PHE A 206 18.72 -18.59 37.40
C PHE A 206 20.18 -18.87 37.09
N THR A 207 20.99 -18.97 38.15
CA THR A 207 22.40 -19.38 38.05
C THR A 207 22.47 -20.89 38.15
N TYR A 208 22.94 -21.54 37.11
CA TYR A 208 23.19 -22.98 37.11
C TYR A 208 24.61 -23.21 37.64
N ASP A 209 24.72 -23.84 38.83
CA ASP A 209 26.02 -24.36 39.28
C ASP A 209 26.25 -25.71 38.58
N LEU A 210 27.11 -25.72 37.55
CA LEU A 210 27.46 -26.92 36.77
C LEU A 210 28.15 -28.01 37.61
N ARG A 211 28.41 -27.80 38.89
CA ARG A 211 29.12 -28.75 39.77
C ARG A 211 28.20 -29.74 40.49
N GLY A 212 26.88 -29.63 40.31
CA GLY A 212 25.95 -30.44 41.10
C GLY A 212 24.71 -30.90 40.36
N TYR A 213 24.84 -31.32 39.08
CA TYR A 213 23.74 -32.07 38.46
C TYR A 213 23.71 -33.49 39.08
N PRO A 214 22.72 -33.85 39.93
CA PRO A 214 22.41 -35.22 40.13
C PRO A 214 21.89 -35.79 38.82
N GLU A 215 22.47 -36.87 38.31
CA GLU A 215 21.87 -37.64 37.22
C GLU A 215 20.46 -38.05 37.72
N CYS A 216 19.40 -37.39 37.17
CA CYS A 216 18.04 -37.88 37.32
C CYS A 216 17.96 -39.23 36.60
N THR A 217 18.25 -40.31 37.27
CA THR A 217 17.99 -41.66 36.80
C THR A 217 16.50 -41.94 36.95
N ASP A 218 15.89 -42.27 35.82
CA ASP A 218 14.51 -42.69 35.56
C ASP A 218 13.60 -42.86 36.80
N GLY A 219 12.66 -41.94 36.99
CA GLY A 219 11.37 -42.14 37.65
C GLY A 219 11.37 -42.01 39.19
N GLY A 220 12.30 -41.31 39.78
CA GLY A 220 12.26 -41.01 41.22
C GLY A 220 11.64 -39.66 41.55
N ASP A 221 10.81 -39.58 42.59
CA ASP A 221 10.16 -38.38 43.16
C ASP A 221 11.17 -37.30 43.65
N ASP A 222 12.46 -37.50 43.45
CA ASP A 222 13.54 -36.62 43.94
C ASP A 222 13.82 -35.42 43.02
N CYS A 223 13.20 -35.34 41.86
CA CYS A 223 13.37 -34.21 40.93
C CYS A 223 12.42 -33.03 41.20
N GLU A 224 11.35 -33.20 41.99
CA GLU A 224 10.42 -32.09 42.32
C GLU A 224 11.01 -31.04 43.28
N GLY A 225 12.10 -31.38 44.01
CA GLY A 225 12.78 -30.44 44.91
C GLY A 225 13.87 -29.57 44.28
N GLU A 226 14.13 -29.67 42.96
CA GLU A 226 15.30 -29.06 42.35
C GLU A 226 15.04 -27.59 41.90
N LEU A 227 13.81 -27.22 41.64
CA LEU A 227 13.41 -25.83 41.40
C LEU A 227 13.64 -24.93 42.63
N ASP A 228 13.53 -25.49 43.85
CA ASP A 228 13.77 -24.77 45.11
C ASP A 228 15.28 -24.50 45.39
N ARG A 229 16.20 -25.13 44.62
CA ARG A 229 17.66 -24.95 44.76
C ARG A 229 18.29 -24.02 43.71
N MET A 230 17.52 -23.57 42.75
CA MET A 230 17.99 -22.59 41.75
C MET A 230 18.11 -21.22 42.39
N ALA A 231 19.33 -20.77 42.63
CA ALA A 231 19.56 -19.42 43.12
C ALA A 231 19.40 -18.42 41.97
N CYS A 232 18.65 -17.38 42.20
CA CYS A 232 18.59 -16.26 41.25
C CYS A 232 19.92 -15.52 41.19
N GLY A 233 20.42 -15.30 40.00
CA GLY A 233 21.60 -14.48 39.75
C GLY A 233 21.38 -13.02 40.10
N GLU A 234 22.46 -12.26 40.08
CA GLU A 234 22.40 -10.80 40.25
C GLU A 234 21.75 -10.13 39.03
N TRP A 235 21.20 -8.94 39.26
CA TRP A 235 20.65 -8.13 38.16
C TRP A 235 21.78 -7.64 37.24
N GLU A 236 21.72 -8.06 35.99
CA GLU A 236 22.59 -7.56 34.94
C GLU A 236 21.92 -6.38 34.20
N THR A 237 22.69 -5.34 33.98
CA THR A 237 22.24 -4.19 33.19
C THR A 237 22.99 -4.15 31.87
N SER A 238 22.25 -4.21 30.77
CA SER A 238 22.82 -4.10 29.43
C SER A 238 22.24 -2.90 28.69
N THR A 239 23.11 -2.22 27.94
CA THR A 239 22.73 -1.07 27.13
C THR A 239 22.85 -1.43 25.66
N TYR A 240 21.79 -1.15 24.89
CA TYR A 240 21.76 -1.44 23.47
C TYR A 240 20.95 -0.37 22.71
N ARG A 241 21.08 -0.34 21.38
CA ARG A 241 20.35 0.59 20.55
C ARG A 241 19.11 -0.05 19.96
N VAL A 242 17.95 0.66 20.09
CA VAL A 242 16.66 0.23 19.56
C VAL A 242 16.25 1.14 18.42
N PRO A 243 15.87 0.59 17.24
CA PRO A 243 15.32 1.36 16.15
C PRO A 243 14.02 2.09 16.56
N ARG A 244 13.82 3.30 16.03
CA ARG A 244 12.68 4.15 16.37
C ARG A 244 11.72 4.27 15.17
N PHE A 245 11.06 3.17 14.83
CA PHE A 245 10.04 3.13 13.78
C PHE A 245 8.83 4.01 14.13
N ASP A 246 8.56 4.20 15.41
CA ASP A 246 7.51 5.06 15.95
C ASP A 246 7.64 6.55 15.54
N ARG A 247 8.81 6.98 15.12
CA ARG A 247 9.04 8.34 14.63
C ARG A 247 8.82 8.51 13.12
N VAL A 248 8.80 7.42 12.37
CA VAL A 248 8.79 7.45 10.90
C VAL A 248 7.63 6.65 10.27
N TRP A 249 6.73 6.07 11.07
CA TRP A 249 5.59 5.28 10.60
C TRP A 249 4.70 6.02 9.59
N TRP A 250 4.59 7.35 9.71
CA TRP A 250 3.81 8.20 8.81
C TRP A 250 4.25 8.11 7.34
N MET A 251 5.48 7.67 7.04
CA MET A 251 5.95 7.44 5.68
C MET A 251 5.16 6.34 4.98
N LEU A 252 4.72 5.32 5.73
CA LEU A 252 3.92 4.22 5.22
C LEU A 252 2.49 4.64 4.88
N SER A 253 1.97 5.71 5.50
CA SER A 253 0.60 6.16 5.27
C SER A 253 0.31 6.51 3.80
N SER A 254 1.33 6.99 3.05
CA SER A 254 1.18 7.33 1.63
C SER A 254 1.35 6.15 0.67
N ASN A 255 1.54 4.93 1.18
CA ASN A 255 1.65 3.73 0.36
C ASN A 255 0.26 3.26 -0.08
N PRO A 256 0.00 3.04 -1.39
CA PRO A 256 -1.32 2.60 -1.88
C PRO A 256 -1.82 1.29 -1.24
N PHE A 257 -0.91 0.34 -0.99
CA PHE A 257 -1.26 -0.94 -0.36
C PHE A 257 -1.59 -0.78 1.13
N VAL A 258 -0.88 0.13 1.80
CA VAL A 258 -1.16 0.47 3.21
C VAL A 258 -2.49 1.21 3.32
N ILE A 259 -2.77 2.15 2.42
CA ILE A 259 -4.07 2.85 2.37
C ILE A 259 -5.20 1.84 2.18
N LEU A 260 -5.05 0.92 1.22
CA LEU A 260 -6.03 -0.14 0.96
C LEU A 260 -6.25 -1.03 2.19
N ALA A 261 -5.16 -1.53 2.77
CA ALA A 261 -5.22 -2.45 3.91
C ALA A 261 -5.77 -1.77 5.18
N ASP A 262 -5.30 -0.55 5.47
CA ASP A 262 -5.67 0.17 6.69
C ASP A 262 -7.11 0.72 6.65
N ALA A 263 -7.64 1.02 5.46
CA ALA A 263 -9.03 1.44 5.28
C ALA A 263 -10.02 0.27 5.38
N THR A 264 -9.63 -0.94 4.92
CA THR A 264 -10.53 -2.09 4.84
C THR A 264 -10.82 -2.65 6.23
N PRO A 265 -12.08 -2.91 6.60
CA PRO A 265 -12.43 -3.58 7.86
C PRO A 265 -11.71 -4.93 7.98
N THR A 266 -11.23 -5.24 9.17
CA THR A 266 -10.49 -6.47 9.48
C THR A 266 -11.35 -7.38 10.34
N THR A 267 -11.33 -8.67 10.07
CA THR A 267 -11.86 -9.75 10.92
C THR A 267 -10.72 -10.48 11.59
N PHE A 268 -10.97 -11.05 12.77
CA PHE A 268 -9.96 -11.71 13.60
C PHE A 268 -10.44 -13.12 13.95
N ASP A 269 -9.48 -14.02 14.12
CA ASP A 269 -9.70 -15.35 14.68
C ASP A 269 -9.86 -15.30 16.22
N ASP A 270 -10.18 -16.44 16.84
CA ASP A 270 -10.33 -16.56 18.31
C ASP A 270 -9.06 -16.21 19.09
N SER A 271 -7.92 -16.13 18.43
CA SER A 271 -6.63 -15.77 19.02
C SER A 271 -6.27 -14.29 18.81
N GLY A 272 -7.15 -13.51 18.18
CA GLY A 272 -6.93 -12.10 17.85
C GLY A 272 -6.00 -11.86 16.68
N ASN A 273 -5.75 -12.87 15.82
CA ASN A 273 -4.98 -12.73 14.60
C ASN A 273 -5.91 -12.37 13.43
N PRO A 274 -5.44 -11.54 12.48
CA PRO A 274 -6.22 -11.22 11.29
C PRO A 274 -6.42 -12.44 10.38
N ASP A 275 -7.63 -12.57 9.84
CA ASP A 275 -7.99 -13.65 8.90
C ASP A 275 -7.50 -13.39 7.47
N ASP A 276 -7.07 -12.16 7.15
CA ASP A 276 -6.74 -11.74 5.81
C ASP A 276 -5.42 -10.94 5.71
N VAL A 277 -4.93 -10.79 4.48
CA VAL A 277 -3.67 -10.07 4.20
C VAL A 277 -3.80 -8.58 4.54
N PHE A 278 -4.98 -7.96 4.39
CA PHE A 278 -5.17 -6.56 4.75
C PHE A 278 -4.97 -6.35 6.25
N GLY A 279 -5.54 -7.23 7.06
CA GLY A 279 -5.39 -7.18 8.51
C GLY A 279 -3.94 -7.34 8.96
N TRP A 280 -3.18 -8.25 8.34
CA TRP A 280 -1.75 -8.42 8.61
C TRP A 280 -0.92 -7.19 8.23
N ILE A 281 -1.17 -6.59 7.06
CA ILE A 281 -0.51 -5.33 6.66
C ILE A 281 -0.88 -4.21 7.65
N LYS A 282 -2.18 -4.08 7.98
CA LYS A 282 -2.68 -3.10 8.94
C LYS A 282 -1.99 -3.26 10.30
N ALA A 283 -2.00 -4.46 10.88
CA ALA A 283 -1.38 -4.74 12.17
C ALA A 283 0.12 -4.39 12.16
N SER A 284 0.85 -4.76 11.10
CA SER A 284 2.27 -4.46 10.94
C SER A 284 2.56 -2.97 10.87
N VAL A 285 1.75 -2.20 10.13
CA VAL A 285 1.90 -0.74 10.03
C VAL A 285 1.49 -0.05 11.32
N ARG A 286 0.45 -0.55 11.99
CA ARG A 286 -0.04 -0.01 13.26
C ARG A 286 0.92 -0.30 14.42
N SER A 287 1.55 -1.47 14.45
CA SER A 287 2.58 -1.80 15.44
C SER A 287 3.77 -0.83 15.38
N ALA A 288 4.10 -0.34 14.19
CA ALA A 288 5.15 0.68 14.03
C ALA A 288 4.83 2.03 14.69
N GLN A 289 3.57 2.30 15.08
CA GLN A 289 3.20 3.51 15.82
C GLN A 289 3.54 3.42 17.31
N ILE A 290 3.75 2.20 17.81
CA ILE A 290 3.97 1.94 19.24
C ILE A 290 5.45 2.21 19.56
N PRO A 291 5.76 3.13 20.49
CA PRO A 291 7.13 3.33 20.92
C PRO A 291 7.70 2.06 21.55
N PRO A 292 8.96 1.69 21.25
CA PRO A 292 9.60 0.57 21.92
C PRO A 292 9.84 0.90 23.41
N ASP A 293 9.79 -0.13 24.24
CA ASP A 293 10.21 0.01 25.63
C ASP A 293 11.73 0.26 25.70
N LEU A 294 12.12 1.35 26.35
CA LEU A 294 13.53 1.74 26.51
C LEU A 294 14.14 1.30 27.84
N ALA A 295 13.35 0.72 28.73
CA ALA A 295 13.80 0.23 30.03
C ALA A 295 13.17 -1.14 30.37
N PRO A 296 13.25 -2.15 29.48
CA PRO A 296 12.63 -3.44 29.73
C PRO A 296 13.30 -4.13 30.92
N VAL A 297 12.47 -4.71 31.79
CA VAL A 297 12.90 -5.49 32.92
C VAL A 297 12.46 -6.91 32.71
N TRP A 298 13.42 -7.84 32.68
CA TRP A 298 13.18 -9.27 32.54
C TRP A 298 13.62 -10.01 33.81
N ASP A 299 12.66 -10.56 34.54
CA ASP A 299 12.92 -11.37 35.71
C ASP A 299 12.69 -12.86 35.41
N GLY A 300 13.73 -13.55 34.97
CA GLY A 300 13.66 -14.97 34.68
C GLY A 300 13.53 -15.86 35.97
N CYS A 301 13.54 -15.25 37.16
CA CYS A 301 13.30 -15.96 38.44
C CYS A 301 11.85 -15.79 38.93
N ASP A 302 11.03 -14.98 38.26
CA ASP A 302 9.62 -14.82 38.61
C ASP A 302 8.83 -16.03 38.08
N PRO A 303 8.19 -16.84 38.93
CA PRO A 303 7.34 -17.95 38.48
C PRO A 303 6.24 -17.53 37.50
N ALA A 304 5.72 -16.34 37.64
CA ALA A 304 4.69 -15.82 36.74
C ALA A 304 5.15 -15.72 35.27
N VAL A 305 6.45 -15.62 35.00
CA VAL A 305 7.02 -15.60 33.64
C VAL A 305 6.86 -16.98 32.97
N TYR A 306 6.91 -18.07 33.73
CA TYR A 306 6.74 -19.45 33.24
C TYR A 306 5.27 -19.86 33.09
N ASP A 307 4.37 -19.27 33.90
CA ASP A 307 2.93 -19.54 33.84
C ASP A 307 2.23 -18.77 32.71
N GLY A 308 2.97 -18.19 31.76
CA GLY A 308 2.45 -17.44 30.62
C GLY A 308 2.02 -15.99 30.94
N GLY A 309 2.20 -15.53 32.18
CA GLY A 309 1.84 -14.19 32.64
C GLY A 309 2.90 -13.10 32.37
N GLY A 310 4.08 -13.50 31.85
CA GLY A 310 5.23 -12.57 31.73
C GLY A 310 5.44 -11.92 30.37
N SER A 311 4.68 -12.25 29.35
CA SER A 311 4.82 -11.60 28.06
C SER A 311 3.74 -10.54 27.89
N ASP A 312 4.15 -9.28 27.82
CA ASP A 312 3.32 -8.14 27.38
C ASP A 312 3.01 -8.28 25.87
N TYR A 313 2.65 -9.53 25.46
CA TYR A 313 2.33 -9.84 24.07
C TYR A 313 0.95 -9.27 23.76
N ARG A 314 0.96 -8.20 22.96
CA ARG A 314 -0.27 -7.61 22.43
C ARG A 314 -0.70 -8.36 21.18
N THR A 315 -1.95 -8.76 21.15
CA THR A 315 -2.52 -9.33 19.93
C THR A 315 -2.58 -8.29 18.81
N PRO A 316 -2.58 -8.71 17.54
CA PRO A 316 -2.83 -7.80 16.41
C PRO A 316 -4.12 -6.99 16.55
N GLU A 317 -5.19 -7.60 17.09
CA GLU A 317 -6.46 -6.93 17.37
C GLU A 317 -6.30 -5.79 18.37
N GLU A 318 -5.65 -6.03 19.51
CA GLU A 318 -5.35 -5.01 20.53
C GLU A 318 -4.46 -3.90 19.96
N THR A 319 -3.47 -4.25 19.16
CA THR A 319 -2.58 -3.30 18.47
C THR A 319 -3.36 -2.36 17.57
N ILE A 320 -4.28 -2.91 16.77
CA ILE A 320 -5.14 -2.11 15.88
C ILE A 320 -6.10 -1.24 16.69
N ALA A 321 -6.67 -1.76 17.78
CA ALA A 321 -7.61 -1.02 18.63
C ALA A 321 -6.96 0.18 19.36
N GLN A 322 -5.68 0.07 19.74
CA GLN A 322 -4.94 1.10 20.49
C GLN A 322 -4.25 2.14 19.61
N THR A 323 -4.21 1.94 18.29
CA THR A 323 -3.49 2.81 17.35
C THR A 323 -4.42 3.59 16.43
N VAL A 324 -3.90 4.63 15.77
CA VAL A 324 -4.71 5.56 14.97
C VAL A 324 -4.74 5.15 13.50
N PRO A 325 -5.92 5.16 12.82
CA PRO A 325 -5.98 4.95 11.37
C PRO A 325 -5.12 5.97 10.61
N SER A 326 -4.34 5.48 9.64
CA SER A 326 -3.43 6.32 8.85
C SER A 326 -3.90 6.54 7.42
N TRP A 327 -4.79 5.69 6.92
CA TRP A 327 -5.20 5.64 5.52
C TRP A 327 -5.78 6.97 5.00
N PHE A 328 -6.60 7.66 5.79
CA PHE A 328 -7.22 8.92 5.37
C PHE A 328 -6.19 10.06 5.23
N VAL A 329 -5.15 10.07 6.07
CA VAL A 329 -4.05 11.03 5.97
C VAL A 329 -3.23 10.77 4.71
N GLY A 330 -2.89 9.51 4.47
CA GLY A 330 -2.14 9.10 3.28
C GLY A 330 -2.88 9.40 1.99
N LEU A 331 -4.16 9.07 1.94
CA LEU A 331 -5.02 9.35 0.79
C LEU A 331 -5.15 10.87 0.54
N ALA A 332 -5.31 11.66 1.61
CA ALA A 332 -5.37 13.13 1.50
C ALA A 332 -4.06 13.70 0.95
N VAL A 333 -2.90 13.19 1.40
CA VAL A 333 -1.58 13.59 0.89
C VAL A 333 -1.42 13.24 -0.58
N GLN A 334 -1.82 12.03 -1.00
CA GLN A 334 -1.76 11.61 -2.40
C GLN A 334 -2.68 12.48 -3.29
N ILE A 335 -3.92 12.73 -2.86
CA ILE A 335 -4.87 13.59 -3.59
C ILE A 335 -4.34 15.02 -3.70
N ALA A 336 -3.80 15.58 -2.60
CA ALA A 336 -3.21 16.91 -2.60
C ALA A 336 -2.00 16.99 -3.54
N PHE A 337 -1.14 15.97 -3.54
CA PHE A 337 0.00 15.85 -4.46
C PHE A 337 -0.45 15.79 -5.93
N ALA A 338 -1.43 14.95 -6.25
CA ALA A 338 -1.99 14.83 -7.59
C ALA A 338 -2.63 16.16 -8.05
N ALA A 339 -3.39 16.82 -7.18
CA ALA A 339 -4.00 18.12 -7.45
C ALA A 339 -2.95 19.22 -7.71
N LEU A 340 -1.87 19.23 -6.91
CA LEU A 340 -0.75 20.17 -7.09
C LEU A 340 -0.07 19.95 -8.45
N LEU A 341 0.19 18.69 -8.82
CA LEU A 341 0.76 18.37 -10.12
C LEU A 341 -0.16 18.75 -11.28
N LEU A 342 -1.47 18.52 -11.16
CA LEU A 342 -2.45 18.93 -12.16
C LEU A 342 -2.50 20.46 -12.29
N TRP A 343 -2.45 21.19 -11.18
CA TRP A 343 -2.36 22.65 -11.20
C TRP A 343 -1.09 23.13 -11.89
N TRP A 344 0.04 22.52 -11.60
CA TRP A 344 1.32 22.84 -12.26
C TRP A 344 1.27 22.51 -13.76
N ALA A 345 0.71 21.37 -14.15
CA ALA A 345 0.47 21.01 -15.54
C ALA A 345 -0.39 22.04 -16.26
N TRP A 346 -1.48 22.49 -15.62
CA TRP A 346 -2.33 23.54 -16.16
C TRP A 346 -1.56 24.85 -16.38
N ALA A 347 -0.75 25.28 -15.42
CA ALA A 347 0.06 26.48 -15.53
C ALA A 347 1.09 26.40 -16.67
N ARG A 348 1.72 25.22 -16.86
CA ARG A 348 2.72 24.96 -17.92
C ARG A 348 2.10 24.82 -19.32
N THR A 349 0.87 24.33 -19.41
CA THR A 349 0.19 24.08 -20.69
C THR A 349 -0.57 25.31 -21.20
N ARG A 350 -0.76 26.33 -20.35
CA ARG A 350 -1.35 27.62 -20.79
C ARG A 350 -0.43 28.31 -21.78
N THR A 351 -0.91 28.50 -23.01
CA THR A 351 -0.23 29.34 -24.00
C THR A 351 -0.50 30.80 -23.68
N PRO A 352 0.51 31.63 -23.37
CA PRO A 352 0.30 33.06 -23.16
C PRO A 352 0.00 33.74 -24.50
N SER A 353 -1.27 33.91 -24.82
CA SER A 353 -1.73 34.50 -26.09
C SER A 353 -1.30 35.96 -26.31
N ARG A 354 -0.69 36.58 -25.29
CA ARG A 354 -0.29 38.02 -25.32
C ARG A 354 1.23 38.27 -25.44
N THR A 355 2.06 37.23 -25.44
CA THR A 355 3.54 37.40 -25.35
C THR A 355 4.34 36.58 -26.37
N LEU A 356 3.68 36.03 -27.40
CA LEU A 356 4.40 35.35 -28.47
C LEU A 356 5.04 36.39 -29.39
N PRO A 357 6.37 36.35 -29.63
CA PRO A 357 7.00 37.20 -30.64
C PRO A 357 6.37 36.93 -32.01
N PRO A 358 6.23 37.97 -32.84
CA PRO A 358 5.72 37.80 -34.21
C PRO A 358 6.61 36.84 -34.99
N GLY A 359 6.01 35.76 -35.51
CA GLY A 359 6.71 34.71 -36.26
C GLY A 359 7.00 33.40 -35.46
N THR A 360 6.61 33.29 -34.17
CA THR A 360 6.75 32.06 -33.43
C THR A 360 5.73 31.02 -33.91
N ARG A 361 6.20 29.88 -34.45
CA ARG A 361 5.33 28.74 -34.76
C ARG A 361 4.87 28.12 -33.45
N ILE A 362 3.56 28.09 -33.24
CA ILE A 362 2.92 27.35 -32.16
C ILE A 362 2.94 25.88 -32.59
N ALA A 363 3.89 25.09 -32.05
CA ALA A 363 3.95 23.66 -32.26
C ALA A 363 3.08 22.92 -31.23
#